data_8caed500dde7d74c2e9b102746e908ec
#
_entry.id   8caed500dde7d74c2e9b102746e908ec
#
_cell.length_a   1.000
_cell.length_b   1.000
_cell.length_c   1.000
_cell.angle_alpha   90.00
_cell.angle_beta   90.00
_cell.angle_gamma   90.00
#
_symmetry.space_group_name_H-M   'P 1'
#
loop_
_entity.id
_entity.type
_entity.pdbx_description
1 polymer ?
#
loop_
_entity_poly.entity_id
_entity_poly.type
_entity_poly.pdbx_seq_one_letter_code
_entity_poly.pdbx_strand_id
1 'polypeptide(L)'
;MVYLTSLTFWLALALLNRSLACSYFEVNTSLPEGKIMGHTMEFDRYYNVFDSYFKVIPRGYPHRLYNDTNDTACGSQTSSQGSLGYVGIEFADLFGDGMNEEGLIIASQSLYRSQYQKCNPCSKHYKTINIMQLPAYILSHFKNVPDLKWAIRHHKICVVNTDKEKTSNLHWAIADKKGNSIVLEYIDGEPQIHENYVGVMTNDPPYLWQVDNLNTFAWLTADANVTSQDLRLDTGNQLPGTDAVPKNWGHGFNMGGLPADASPPSRFVRMFYTRQVSQLNSKPQDMPEFMALVQGILNTIYIPKGFTGVDPSQQVQSDHTAWATMRVPSTGFYAFRTYANMQWHVINTKLLGWNQAATLNVSGSSILDSFKDITGDLPQNQKTARTNFLAPVQRHEGDDSVFLQHEEM
;
A
#
# COMPACT_ATOMS: atom_id res chain seq x y z
N MET A 1 31.22 -25.57 22.57
CA MET A 1 29.90 -24.98 22.81
C MET A 1 29.83 -23.49 22.41
N VAL A 2 30.64 -23.07 21.46
CA VAL A 2 30.76 -21.64 21.01
C VAL A 2 30.44 -21.48 19.50
N TYR A 3 30.24 -22.57 18.76
CA TYR A 3 29.97 -22.52 17.28
C TYR A 3 28.52 -22.56 16.89
N LEU A 4 27.55 -22.77 17.80
CA LEU A 4 26.12 -22.82 17.48
C LEU A 4 25.43 -21.44 17.53
N THR A 5 26.03 -20.44 18.17
CA THR A 5 25.45 -19.10 18.32
C THR A 5 25.72 -18.19 17.11
N SER A 6 26.74 -18.49 16.30
CA SER A 6 27.05 -17.68 15.12
C SER A 6 26.18 -18.01 13.90
N LEU A 7 25.74 -19.27 13.77
CA LEU A 7 24.92 -19.69 12.61
C LEU A 7 23.48 -19.17 12.68
N THR A 8 22.92 -19.11 13.89
CA THR A 8 21.57 -18.52 14.09
C THR A 8 21.57 -17.00 13.92
N PHE A 9 22.69 -16.34 14.22
CA PHE A 9 22.84 -14.89 14.01
C PHE A 9 22.97 -14.54 12.52
N TRP A 10 23.71 -15.34 11.73
CA TRP A 10 23.84 -15.16 10.28
C TRP A 10 22.55 -15.51 9.51
N LEU A 11 21.76 -16.47 9.98
CA LEU A 11 20.45 -16.76 9.41
C LEU A 11 19.43 -15.63 9.68
N ALA A 12 19.51 -14.96 10.82
CA ALA A 12 18.69 -13.78 11.09
C ALA A 12 19.10 -12.59 10.21
N LEU A 13 20.41 -12.42 9.89
CA LEU A 13 20.89 -11.35 9.02
C LEU A 13 20.46 -11.48 7.55
N ALA A 14 20.36 -12.70 7.05
CA ALA A 14 19.92 -12.95 5.65
C ALA A 14 18.42 -12.67 5.44
N LEU A 15 17.64 -12.54 6.52
CA LEU A 15 16.19 -12.33 6.48
C LEU A 15 15.78 -10.84 6.36
N LEU A 16 16.71 -9.90 6.47
CA LEU A 16 16.40 -8.47 6.62
C LEU A 16 16.51 -7.63 5.34
N ASN A 17 16.93 -8.19 4.20
CA ASN A 17 17.13 -7.44 2.96
C ASN A 17 15.92 -7.51 2.02
N ARG A 18 14.68 -7.28 2.53
CA ARG A 18 13.46 -7.43 1.72
C ARG A 18 12.75 -6.12 1.55
N SER A 19 12.52 -5.75 0.29
CA SER A 19 11.71 -4.60 -0.05
C SER A 19 10.23 -4.93 0.16
N LEU A 20 9.53 -4.05 0.85
CA LEU A 20 8.06 -4.06 0.87
C LEU A 20 7.57 -3.58 -0.50
N ALA A 21 6.71 -4.36 -1.13
CA ALA A 21 6.04 -3.95 -2.37
C ALA A 21 4.74 -3.23 -1.99
N CYS A 22 4.61 -1.93 -2.29
CA CYS A 22 3.45 -1.13 -1.91
C CYS A 22 2.97 -0.29 -3.09
N SER A 23 1.69 0.12 -3.07
CA SER A 23 1.12 0.94 -4.14
C SER A 23 0.19 2.00 -3.57
N TYR A 24 0.32 3.23 -4.03
CA TYR A 24 -0.53 4.37 -3.67
C TYR A 24 -1.04 5.06 -4.92
N PHE A 25 -2.31 5.46 -4.91
CA PHE A 25 -2.89 6.30 -5.96
C PHE A 25 -4.01 7.21 -5.45
N GLU A 26 -4.32 8.22 -6.25
CA GLU A 26 -5.36 9.21 -6.01
C GLU A 26 -6.35 9.26 -7.16
N VAL A 27 -7.63 9.27 -6.85
CA VAL A 27 -8.72 9.51 -7.80
C VAL A 27 -9.29 10.89 -7.52
N ASN A 28 -9.20 11.80 -8.49
CA ASN A 28 -9.84 13.10 -8.40
C ASN A 28 -11.34 12.94 -8.64
N THR A 29 -12.16 13.42 -7.71
CA THR A 29 -13.61 13.43 -7.93
C THR A 29 -14.06 14.80 -8.46
N SER A 30 -15.18 14.82 -9.14
CA SER A 30 -15.89 16.07 -9.49
C SER A 30 -16.74 16.59 -8.33
N LEU A 31 -16.75 15.89 -7.20
CA LEU A 31 -17.57 16.16 -6.04
C LEU A 31 -16.88 17.09 -5.05
N PRO A 32 -17.64 17.78 -4.16
CA PRO A 32 -17.06 18.64 -3.11
C PRO A 32 -16.12 17.93 -2.16
N GLU A 33 -16.24 16.61 -2.03
CA GLU A 33 -15.38 15.76 -1.22
C GLU A 33 -13.94 15.69 -1.75
N GLY A 34 -13.70 16.03 -3.01
CA GLY A 34 -12.39 16.14 -3.60
C GLY A 34 -11.80 14.78 -3.95
N LYS A 35 -10.63 14.43 -3.39
CA LYS A 35 -9.89 13.22 -3.77
C LYS A 35 -10.22 12.03 -2.90
N ILE A 36 -10.19 10.83 -3.52
CA ILE A 36 -10.14 9.54 -2.83
C ILE A 36 -8.75 8.94 -3.04
N MET A 37 -8.13 8.45 -1.98
CA MET A 37 -6.83 7.80 -2.02
C MET A 37 -6.95 6.31 -1.75
N GLY A 38 -6.32 5.51 -2.61
CA GLY A 38 -6.15 4.06 -2.41
C GLY A 38 -4.70 3.72 -2.09
N HIS A 39 -4.48 2.76 -1.20
CA HIS A 39 -3.14 2.27 -0.87
C HIS A 39 -3.19 0.76 -0.60
N THR A 40 -2.16 0.04 -1.04
CA THR A 40 -1.94 -1.36 -0.70
C THR A 40 -0.59 -1.52 -0.02
N MET A 41 -0.53 -2.38 0.98
CA MET A 41 0.70 -2.77 1.66
C MET A 41 0.96 -4.24 1.38
N GLU A 42 2.10 -4.49 0.77
CA GLU A 42 2.56 -5.84 0.46
C GLU A 42 3.78 -6.19 1.29
N PHE A 43 3.76 -7.37 1.88
CA PHE A 43 4.91 -7.99 2.53
C PHE A 43 4.78 -9.51 2.55
N ASP A 44 5.89 -10.19 2.83
CA ASP A 44 5.93 -11.64 2.87
C ASP A 44 5.43 -12.22 4.21
N ARG A 45 5.33 -13.54 4.27
CA ARG A 45 4.82 -14.26 5.45
C ARG A 45 5.71 -14.11 6.71
N TYR A 46 6.99 -13.75 6.57
CA TYR A 46 7.85 -13.58 7.74
C TYR A 46 7.44 -12.38 8.60
N TYR A 47 6.79 -11.38 8.00
CA TYR A 47 6.19 -10.27 8.73
C TYR A 47 4.87 -10.66 9.43
N ASN A 48 4.37 -11.90 9.31
CA ASN A 48 3.32 -12.39 10.21
C ASN A 48 3.78 -12.46 11.68
N VAL A 49 5.07 -12.30 11.95
CA VAL A 49 5.59 -12.06 13.30
C VAL A 49 5.15 -10.69 13.80
N PHE A 50 4.83 -9.76 12.89
CA PHE A 50 4.34 -8.44 13.22
C PHE A 50 2.86 -8.38 12.90
N ASP A 51 2.03 -8.52 13.93
CA ASP A 51 0.61 -8.22 13.80
C ASP A 51 0.43 -6.80 13.29
N SER A 52 -0.53 -6.60 12.42
CA SER A 52 -0.95 -5.26 11.99
C SER A 52 -2.10 -4.79 12.86
N TYR A 53 -2.02 -3.54 13.30
CA TYR A 53 -3.00 -2.94 14.19
C TYR A 53 -3.55 -1.66 13.60
N PHE A 54 -4.88 -1.53 13.55
CA PHE A 54 -5.51 -0.24 13.39
C PHE A 54 -5.47 0.48 14.73
N LYS A 55 -4.87 1.67 14.75
CA LYS A 55 -4.71 2.47 15.97
C LYS A 55 -5.41 3.82 15.86
N VAL A 56 -6.01 4.26 16.96
CA VAL A 56 -6.43 5.63 17.19
C VAL A 56 -5.45 6.25 18.19
N ILE A 57 -4.76 7.28 17.76
CA ILE A 57 -3.77 7.99 18.59
C ILE A 57 -4.36 9.34 18.98
N PRO A 58 -4.48 9.63 20.29
CA PRO A 58 -5.06 10.86 20.77
C PRO A 58 -4.13 12.07 20.61
N ARG A 59 -4.72 13.27 20.72
CA ARG A 59 -3.96 14.51 20.83
C ARG A 59 -3.02 14.47 22.02
N GLY A 60 -1.83 15.04 21.89
CA GLY A 60 -0.85 15.07 22.97
C GLY A 60 -0.17 13.74 23.27
N TYR A 61 -0.39 12.72 22.43
CA TYR A 61 0.30 11.44 22.61
C TYR A 61 1.82 11.62 22.48
N PRO A 62 2.62 11.12 23.44
CA PRO A 62 4.08 11.24 23.39
C PRO A 62 4.67 10.29 22.36
N HIS A 63 5.33 10.84 21.33
CA HIS A 63 6.08 10.07 20.34
C HIS A 63 7.57 10.06 20.67
N ARG A 64 8.17 8.91 20.64
CA ARG A 64 9.62 8.77 20.66
C ARG A 64 10.13 8.95 19.23
N LEU A 65 10.88 10.00 18.95
CA LEU A 65 11.32 10.38 17.61
C LEU A 65 12.59 9.69 17.17
N TYR A 66 13.47 9.36 18.13
CA TYR A 66 14.78 8.83 17.87
C TYR A 66 15.11 7.76 18.90
N ASN A 67 15.61 6.62 18.45
CA ASN A 67 15.84 5.45 19.27
C ASN A 67 17.33 5.07 19.26
N ASP A 68 18.19 5.92 19.80
CA ASP A 68 19.55 5.51 20.11
C ASP A 68 19.62 5.08 21.58
N THR A 69 19.83 3.80 21.80
CA THR A 69 19.93 3.21 23.14
C THR A 69 21.15 3.70 23.93
N ASN A 70 22.11 4.34 23.26
CA ASN A 70 23.34 4.82 23.84
C ASN A 70 23.38 6.32 24.14
N ASP A 71 22.36 7.08 23.75
CA ASP A 71 22.38 8.54 23.87
C ASP A 71 21.41 9.06 24.92
N THR A 72 21.82 8.95 26.19
CA THR A 72 21.17 9.63 27.32
C THR A 72 21.45 11.13 27.33
N ALA A 73 22.32 11.63 26.47
CA ALA A 73 22.81 13.01 26.49
C ALA A 73 21.82 14.03 25.90
N CYS A 74 20.92 13.62 25.03
CA CYS A 74 20.03 14.55 24.30
C CYS A 74 18.68 14.80 24.97
N GLY A 75 18.34 14.06 26.02
CA GLY A 75 17.16 14.32 26.88
C GLY A 75 15.84 14.43 26.13
N SER A 76 15.09 15.51 26.40
CA SER A 76 13.74 15.76 25.84
C SER A 76 13.68 16.00 24.32
N GLN A 77 14.81 16.08 23.62
CA GLN A 77 14.83 16.29 22.17
C GLN A 77 14.50 15.01 21.39
N THR A 78 14.57 13.85 22.04
CA THR A 78 14.24 12.54 21.47
C THR A 78 12.75 12.21 21.51
N SER A 79 11.93 13.08 22.07
CA SER A 79 10.47 12.92 22.14
C SER A 79 9.73 14.17 21.67
N SER A 80 8.49 14.01 21.27
CA SER A 80 7.59 15.10 20.89
C SER A 80 6.15 14.74 21.24
N GLN A 81 5.35 15.75 21.58
CA GLN A 81 3.91 15.62 21.72
C GLN A 81 3.22 16.42 20.62
N GLY A 82 2.53 15.73 19.73
CA GLY A 82 1.78 16.39 18.67
C GLY A 82 0.44 16.89 19.15
N SER A 83 -0.03 17.98 18.53
CA SER A 83 -1.33 18.58 18.89
C SER A 83 -2.53 17.93 18.21
N LEU A 84 -2.30 17.03 17.24
CA LEU A 84 -3.33 16.42 16.41
C LEU A 84 -3.49 14.94 16.75
N GLY A 85 -4.75 14.48 16.78
CA GLY A 85 -5.09 13.08 16.80
C GLY A 85 -5.05 12.48 15.38
N TYR A 86 -4.76 11.20 15.28
CA TYR A 86 -4.73 10.50 14.01
C TYR A 86 -5.08 9.01 14.14
N VAL A 87 -5.43 8.42 13.01
CA VAL A 87 -5.65 6.98 12.87
C VAL A 87 -4.69 6.41 11.82
N GLY A 88 -4.46 5.11 11.89
CA GLY A 88 -3.68 4.43 10.86
C GLY A 88 -3.48 2.95 11.15
N ILE A 89 -2.90 2.25 10.18
CA ILE A 89 -2.46 0.87 10.34
C ILE A 89 -0.96 0.86 10.63
N GLU A 90 -0.62 0.32 11.79
CA GLU A 90 0.75 0.16 12.25
C GLU A 90 1.16 -1.31 12.21
N PHE A 91 2.40 -1.55 11.81
CA PHE A 91 3.10 -2.81 11.92
C PHE A 91 4.58 -2.53 12.26
N ALA A 92 5.20 -3.33 13.09
CA ALA A 92 6.61 -3.19 13.48
C ALA A 92 7.00 -1.74 13.86
N ASP A 93 6.18 -1.06 14.65
CA ASP A 93 6.36 0.35 15.07
C ASP A 93 6.36 1.39 13.93
N LEU A 94 5.96 1.01 12.72
CA LEU A 94 5.78 1.88 11.56
C LEU A 94 4.30 2.06 11.25
N PHE A 95 3.82 3.30 11.17
CA PHE A 95 2.57 3.57 10.49
C PHE A 95 2.76 3.46 8.97
N GLY A 96 2.32 2.34 8.41
CA GLY A 96 2.33 2.11 6.97
C GLY A 96 1.36 3.02 6.24
N ASP A 97 0.28 3.39 6.93
CA ASP A 97 -0.81 4.22 6.43
C ASP A 97 -1.44 5.02 7.56
N GLY A 98 -1.88 6.24 7.29
CA GLY A 98 -2.57 7.03 8.32
C GLY A 98 -3.25 8.28 7.79
N MET A 99 -4.18 8.80 8.62
CA MET A 99 -4.88 10.07 8.41
C MET A 99 -5.11 10.76 9.74
N ASN A 100 -4.80 12.05 9.81
CA ASN A 100 -5.09 12.84 11.01
C ASN A 100 -6.47 13.53 10.95
N GLU A 101 -6.87 14.11 12.07
CA GLU A 101 -8.16 14.78 12.23
C GLU A 101 -8.37 15.99 11.31
N GLU A 102 -7.29 16.58 10.79
CA GLU A 102 -7.32 17.68 9.81
C GLU A 102 -7.37 17.18 8.36
N GLY A 103 -7.29 15.87 8.14
CA GLY A 103 -7.33 15.25 6.82
C GLY A 103 -5.98 15.30 6.10
N LEU A 104 -4.86 15.38 6.81
CA LEU A 104 -3.55 15.07 6.24
C LEU A 104 -3.40 13.55 6.26
N ILE A 105 -3.01 12.97 5.13
CA ILE A 105 -2.74 11.54 4.99
C ILE A 105 -1.28 11.29 4.68
N ILE A 106 -0.80 10.09 5.03
CA ILE A 106 0.49 9.56 4.66
C ILE A 106 0.37 8.10 4.28
N ALA A 107 1.15 7.67 3.28
CA ALA A 107 1.36 6.29 2.90
C ALA A 107 2.87 6.04 2.82
N SER A 108 3.35 5.07 3.61
CA SER A 108 4.76 4.69 3.66
C SER A 108 5.02 3.54 2.71
N GLN A 109 6.08 3.62 1.91
CA GLN A 109 6.46 2.58 0.97
C GLN A 109 7.97 2.37 0.99
N SER A 110 8.43 1.19 0.62
CA SER A 110 9.85 0.92 0.51
C SER A 110 10.45 1.58 -0.72
N LEU A 111 11.61 2.25 -0.52
CA LEU A 111 12.49 2.71 -1.59
C LEU A 111 13.94 2.34 -1.21
N TYR A 112 14.44 1.25 -1.76
CA TYR A 112 15.75 0.70 -1.40
C TYR A 112 16.90 1.70 -1.56
N ARG A 113 16.79 2.58 -2.57
CA ARG A 113 17.81 3.59 -2.91
C ARG A 113 17.80 4.82 -2.01
N SER A 114 16.89 4.93 -1.05
CA SER A 114 16.86 6.07 -0.12
C SER A 114 18.17 6.19 0.66
N GLN A 115 18.67 7.43 0.73
CA GLN A 115 19.85 7.80 1.50
C GLN A 115 19.50 9.01 2.36
N TYR A 116 19.47 8.82 3.68
CA TYR A 116 18.99 9.84 4.61
C TYR A 116 20.09 10.79 5.06
N GLN A 117 19.65 11.87 5.68
CA GLN A 117 20.50 12.93 6.19
C GLN A 117 21.44 12.42 7.33
N LYS A 118 22.55 13.13 7.49
CA LYS A 118 23.40 12.98 8.67
C LYS A 118 22.98 14.02 9.69
N CYS A 119 22.25 13.63 10.72
CA CYS A 119 21.70 14.54 11.72
C CYS A 119 22.45 14.46 13.04
N ASN A 120 22.52 15.61 13.73
CA ASN A 120 22.91 15.65 15.13
C ASN A 120 21.63 15.52 15.98
N PRO A 121 21.43 14.42 16.73
CA PRO A 121 20.23 14.21 17.53
C PRO A 121 20.07 15.26 18.65
N CYS A 122 21.15 15.91 19.07
CA CYS A 122 21.13 16.96 20.09
C CYS A 122 20.96 18.38 19.51
N SER A 123 20.69 18.53 18.22
CA SER A 123 20.48 19.83 17.60
C SER A 123 19.29 20.55 18.21
N LYS A 124 19.46 21.85 18.51
CA LYS A 124 18.35 22.74 18.92
C LYS A 124 17.65 23.42 17.75
N HIS A 125 18.20 23.29 16.53
CA HIS A 125 17.71 23.96 15.32
C HIS A 125 16.64 23.15 14.60
N TYR A 126 16.65 21.82 14.73
CA TYR A 126 15.72 20.90 14.08
C TYR A 126 15.40 19.70 15.00
N LYS A 127 14.32 19.01 14.70
CA LYS A 127 14.01 17.70 15.29
C LYS A 127 14.65 16.60 14.46
N THR A 128 15.42 15.73 15.11
CA THR A 128 15.92 14.50 14.49
C THR A 128 14.89 13.40 14.64
N ILE A 129 14.49 12.80 13.53
CA ILE A 129 13.40 11.84 13.46
C ILE A 129 13.88 10.58 12.72
N ASN A 130 13.68 9.44 13.35
CA ASN A 130 13.90 8.15 12.69
C ASN A 130 12.82 7.91 11.63
N ILE A 131 13.21 7.30 10.50
CA ILE A 131 12.29 6.99 9.39
C ILE A 131 11.02 6.24 9.84
N MET A 132 11.15 5.31 10.79
CA MET A 132 10.01 4.55 11.33
C MET A 132 9.02 5.44 12.08
N GLN A 133 9.48 6.54 12.67
CA GLN A 133 8.67 7.47 13.44
C GLN A 133 8.17 8.67 12.64
N LEU A 134 8.69 8.86 11.42
CA LEU A 134 8.35 10.00 10.59
C LEU A 134 6.85 10.09 10.27
N PRO A 135 6.14 9.00 9.92
CA PRO A 135 4.69 9.07 9.66
C PRO A 135 3.90 9.55 10.88
N ALA A 136 4.18 9.00 12.05
CA ALA A 136 3.53 9.38 13.31
C ALA A 136 3.79 10.87 13.65
N TYR A 137 5.04 11.32 13.44
CA TYR A 137 5.40 12.72 13.65
C TYR A 137 4.66 13.64 12.68
N ILE A 138 4.62 13.32 11.39
CA ILE A 138 3.91 14.14 10.39
C ILE A 138 2.43 14.23 10.75
N LEU A 139 1.77 13.12 11.01
CA LEU A 139 0.34 13.09 11.32
C LEU A 139 -0.02 13.86 12.60
N SER A 140 0.85 13.82 13.61
CA SER A 140 0.58 14.48 14.89
C SER A 140 0.94 15.98 14.91
N HIS A 141 1.76 16.48 13.98
CA HIS A 141 2.27 17.86 14.03
C HIS A 141 1.81 18.76 12.89
N PHE A 142 1.43 18.20 11.73
CA PHE A 142 1.11 19.01 10.55
C PHE A 142 -0.36 18.88 10.16
N LYS A 143 -0.97 20.02 9.80
CA LYS A 143 -2.38 20.08 9.37
C LYS A 143 -2.55 19.83 7.88
N ASN A 144 -1.53 20.13 7.10
CA ASN A 144 -1.59 20.12 5.63
C ASN A 144 -0.20 19.98 5.01
N VAL A 145 -0.18 19.72 3.71
CA VAL A 145 1.06 19.58 2.92
C VAL A 145 1.89 20.87 2.86
N PRO A 146 1.34 22.08 2.68
CA PRO A 146 2.13 23.30 2.68
C PRO A 146 2.95 23.52 3.95
N ASP A 147 2.38 23.28 5.14
CA ASP A 147 3.08 23.43 6.41
C ASP A 147 4.25 22.44 6.53
N LEU A 148 4.05 21.22 6.10
CA LEU A 148 5.10 20.19 6.06
C LEU A 148 6.22 20.59 5.08
N LYS A 149 5.87 21.01 3.86
CA LYS A 149 6.85 21.49 2.85
C LYS A 149 7.68 22.64 3.39
N TRP A 150 7.05 23.56 4.10
CA TRP A 150 7.75 24.68 4.74
C TRP A 150 8.76 24.16 5.77
N ALA A 151 8.34 23.25 6.66
CA ALA A 151 9.20 22.72 7.71
C ALA A 151 10.42 21.96 7.15
N ILE A 152 10.24 21.17 6.10
CA ILE A 152 11.35 20.45 5.45
C ILE A 152 12.30 21.43 4.79
N ARG A 153 11.79 22.37 3.97
CA ARG A 153 12.61 23.38 3.25
C ARG A 153 13.37 24.32 4.16
N HIS A 154 12.86 24.58 5.38
CA HIS A 154 13.52 25.42 6.37
C HIS A 154 14.32 24.62 7.40
N HIS A 155 14.65 23.36 7.08
CA HIS A 155 15.48 22.47 7.90
C HIS A 155 14.98 22.38 9.36
N LYS A 156 13.64 22.31 9.58
CA LYS A 156 13.06 22.10 10.91
C LYS A 156 13.00 20.63 11.29
N ILE A 157 13.15 19.75 10.30
CA ILE A 157 13.14 18.30 10.41
C ILE A 157 14.43 17.78 9.79
N CYS A 158 15.11 16.87 10.47
CA CYS A 158 16.22 16.09 9.96
C CYS A 158 15.89 14.60 10.11
N VAL A 159 15.86 13.88 9.00
CA VAL A 159 15.42 12.48 8.98
C VAL A 159 16.60 11.55 8.85
N VAL A 160 16.65 10.54 9.73
CA VAL A 160 17.73 9.55 9.78
C VAL A 160 17.16 8.13 9.71
N ASN A 161 17.97 7.22 9.21
CA ASN A 161 17.77 5.79 9.42
C ASN A 161 18.78 5.33 10.48
N THR A 162 18.29 4.93 11.65
CA THR A 162 19.12 4.38 12.73
C THR A 162 19.31 2.86 12.63
N ASP A 163 18.66 2.22 11.68
CA ASP A 163 18.90 0.82 11.37
C ASP A 163 20.32 0.65 10.81
N LYS A 164 21.19 0.02 11.60
CA LYS A 164 22.59 -0.21 11.24
C LYS A 164 22.75 -1.09 10.01
N GLU A 165 21.77 -1.94 9.75
CA GLU A 165 21.77 -2.86 8.63
C GLU A 165 21.14 -2.24 7.37
N LYS A 166 20.53 -1.05 7.50
CA LYS A 166 19.84 -0.31 6.43
C LYS A 166 18.79 -1.15 5.68
N THR A 167 18.12 -2.02 6.41
CA THR A 167 17.16 -2.97 5.87
C THR A 167 15.82 -2.34 5.55
N SER A 168 15.49 -1.21 6.20
CA SER A 168 14.24 -0.50 6.06
C SER A 168 14.49 0.90 5.49
N ASN A 169 14.43 1.03 4.18
CA ASN A 169 14.47 2.32 3.49
C ASN A 169 13.08 2.66 2.96
N LEU A 170 12.62 3.88 3.19
CA LEU A 170 11.25 4.30 2.93
C LEU A 170 11.20 5.60 2.12
N HIS A 171 10.06 5.82 1.47
CA HIS A 171 9.59 7.09 0.95
C HIS A 171 8.08 7.21 1.18
N TRP A 172 7.50 8.38 0.98
CA TRP A 172 6.14 8.66 1.42
C TRP A 172 5.34 9.44 0.39
N ALA A 173 4.11 8.98 0.14
CA ALA A 173 3.08 9.82 -0.46
C ALA A 173 2.31 10.52 0.66
N ILE A 174 2.15 11.84 0.54
CA ILE A 174 1.50 12.69 1.54
C ILE A 174 0.54 13.62 0.82
N ALA A 175 -0.72 13.62 1.26
CA ALA A 175 -1.74 14.47 0.67
C ALA A 175 -2.67 15.06 1.73
N ASP A 176 -3.41 16.11 1.38
CA ASP A 176 -4.33 16.77 2.30
C ASP A 176 -5.74 16.96 1.71
N LYS A 177 -6.69 17.35 2.55
CA LYS A 177 -8.10 17.58 2.17
C LYS A 177 -8.30 18.70 1.14
N LYS A 178 -7.29 19.56 0.90
CA LYS A 178 -7.34 20.62 -0.11
C LYS A 178 -6.84 20.15 -1.48
N GLY A 179 -6.43 18.89 -1.58
CA GLY A 179 -5.96 18.28 -2.82
C GLY A 179 -4.47 18.44 -3.08
N ASN A 180 -3.69 19.09 -2.18
CA ASN A 180 -2.24 19.08 -2.29
C ASN A 180 -1.72 17.65 -2.09
N SER A 181 -0.76 17.27 -2.91
CA SER A 181 -0.14 15.94 -2.85
C SER A 181 1.32 16.00 -3.25
N ILE A 182 2.15 15.33 -2.46
CA ILE A 182 3.59 15.24 -2.70
C ILE A 182 4.07 13.80 -2.52
N VAL A 183 5.19 13.49 -3.17
CA VAL A 183 6.07 12.37 -2.85
C VAL A 183 7.31 12.93 -2.17
N LEU A 184 7.62 12.42 -0.99
CA LEU A 184 8.83 12.76 -0.23
C LEU A 184 9.80 11.60 -0.30
N GLU A 185 10.96 11.84 -0.90
CA GLU A 185 12.08 10.91 -1.01
C GLU A 185 13.33 11.50 -0.37
N TYR A 186 14.29 10.65 -0.02
CA TYR A 186 15.61 11.06 0.44
C TYR A 186 16.66 10.45 -0.49
N ILE A 187 17.29 11.26 -1.31
CA ILE A 187 18.28 10.84 -2.31
C ILE A 187 19.58 11.61 -2.04
N ASP A 188 20.69 10.90 -2.02
CA ASP A 188 22.03 11.48 -1.76
C ASP A 188 22.11 12.29 -0.45
N GLY A 189 21.36 11.89 0.56
CA GLY A 189 21.34 12.55 1.87
C GLY A 189 20.47 13.80 1.96
N GLU A 190 19.67 14.10 0.92
CA GLU A 190 18.84 15.30 0.86
C GLU A 190 17.37 14.96 0.62
N PRO A 191 16.43 15.71 1.25
CA PRO A 191 15.00 15.56 1.00
C PRO A 191 14.63 16.06 -0.40
N GLN A 192 14.01 15.21 -1.18
CA GLN A 192 13.40 15.52 -2.46
C GLN A 192 11.89 15.59 -2.30
N ILE A 193 11.29 16.74 -2.62
CA ILE A 193 9.83 16.95 -2.55
C ILE A 193 9.30 17.09 -3.96
N HIS A 194 8.59 16.10 -4.43
CA HIS A 194 7.96 16.10 -5.75
C HIS A 194 6.46 16.35 -5.61
N GLU A 195 5.92 17.29 -6.40
CA GLU A 195 4.45 17.41 -6.52
C GLU A 195 3.93 16.15 -7.22
N ASN A 196 2.95 15.47 -6.60
CA ASN A 196 2.43 14.20 -7.12
C ASN A 196 1.32 14.45 -8.16
N TYR A 197 1.66 15.12 -9.28
CA TYR A 197 0.69 15.45 -10.33
C TYR A 197 0.18 14.22 -11.09
N VAL A 198 0.94 13.15 -11.15
CA VAL A 198 0.47 11.87 -11.74
C VAL A 198 -0.42 11.08 -10.78
N GLY A 199 -0.43 11.41 -9.48
CA GLY A 199 -1.30 10.83 -8.47
C GLY A 199 -1.06 9.34 -8.23
N VAL A 200 0.18 8.86 -8.39
CA VAL A 200 0.57 7.45 -8.20
C VAL A 200 1.95 7.41 -7.54
N MET A 201 2.19 6.43 -6.69
CA MET A 201 3.51 6.09 -6.15
C MET A 201 3.60 4.58 -5.92
N THR A 202 4.77 4.00 -6.20
CA THR A 202 5.12 2.61 -5.86
C THR A 202 6.49 2.57 -5.17
N ASN A 203 7.28 1.57 -5.39
CA ASN A 203 8.62 1.38 -4.83
C ASN A 203 9.72 1.82 -5.82
N ASP A 204 10.90 1.15 -5.76
CA ASP A 204 11.99 1.40 -6.71
C ASP A 204 11.57 1.21 -8.18
N PRO A 205 12.14 2.03 -9.07
CA PRO A 205 13.05 3.16 -8.91
C PRO A 205 12.39 4.42 -8.33
N PRO A 206 13.18 5.50 -8.01
CA PRO A 206 12.65 6.75 -7.49
C PRO A 206 11.54 7.36 -8.36
N TYR A 207 10.71 8.21 -7.74
CA TYR A 207 9.48 8.75 -8.32
C TYR A 207 9.65 9.37 -9.71
N LEU A 208 10.66 10.24 -9.92
CA LEU A 208 10.84 10.88 -11.23
C LEU A 208 11.14 9.88 -12.35
N TRP A 209 11.93 8.84 -12.04
CA TRP A 209 12.15 7.76 -13.00
C TRP A 209 10.85 7.05 -13.39
N GLN A 210 9.97 6.80 -12.42
CA GLN A 210 8.67 6.18 -12.67
C GLN A 210 7.79 7.06 -13.56
N VAL A 211 7.82 8.38 -13.32
CA VAL A 211 7.09 9.35 -14.15
C VAL A 211 7.63 9.34 -15.58
N ASP A 212 8.95 9.39 -15.75
CA ASP A 212 9.59 9.35 -17.09
C ASP A 212 9.29 8.05 -17.82
N ASN A 213 9.21 6.92 -17.10
CA ASN A 213 8.87 5.62 -17.66
C ASN A 213 7.45 5.56 -18.26
N LEU A 214 6.52 6.43 -17.84
CA LEU A 214 5.19 6.50 -18.47
C LEU A 214 5.27 6.81 -19.98
N ASN A 215 6.30 7.52 -20.43
CA ASN A 215 6.51 7.83 -21.84
C ASN A 215 6.69 6.58 -22.71
N THR A 216 7.21 5.49 -22.12
CA THR A 216 7.37 4.21 -22.85
C THR A 216 6.06 3.50 -23.09
N PHE A 217 4.94 4.01 -22.56
CA PHE A 217 3.60 3.46 -22.69
C PHE A 217 2.62 4.46 -23.32
N ALA A 218 3.12 5.49 -24.00
CA ALA A 218 2.31 6.57 -24.57
C ALA A 218 1.31 6.12 -25.65
N TRP A 219 1.43 4.89 -26.16
CA TRP A 219 0.44 4.31 -27.10
C TRP A 219 -0.85 3.84 -26.41
N LEU A 220 -0.86 3.67 -25.06
CA LEU A 220 -2.06 3.32 -24.34
C LEU A 220 -3.04 4.51 -24.36
N THR A 221 -4.27 4.28 -24.76
CA THR A 221 -5.25 5.33 -24.99
C THR A 221 -6.55 5.08 -24.26
N ALA A 222 -7.30 6.15 -23.94
CA ALA A 222 -8.66 6.08 -23.44
C ALA A 222 -9.68 5.82 -24.55
N ASP A 223 -9.27 5.87 -25.82
CA ASP A 223 -10.17 5.70 -26.96
C ASP A 223 -10.61 4.23 -27.10
N ALA A 224 -11.89 3.99 -26.90
CA ALA A 224 -12.51 2.68 -27.05
C ALA A 224 -12.69 2.24 -28.52
N ASN A 225 -12.42 3.13 -29.49
CA ASN A 225 -12.58 2.81 -30.92
C ASN A 225 -11.47 1.92 -31.46
N VAL A 226 -10.40 1.66 -30.66
CA VAL A 226 -9.44 0.59 -30.97
C VAL A 226 -10.15 -0.75 -30.79
N THR A 227 -10.76 -1.22 -31.87
CA THR A 227 -11.46 -2.51 -31.91
C THR A 227 -10.54 -3.58 -32.48
N SER A 228 -10.89 -4.86 -32.28
CA SER A 228 -10.21 -5.96 -32.95
C SER A 228 -10.24 -5.86 -34.49
N GLN A 229 -11.09 -5.00 -35.06
CA GLN A 229 -11.12 -4.74 -36.50
C GLN A 229 -9.88 -3.96 -36.96
N ASP A 230 -9.30 -3.13 -36.11
CA ASP A 230 -8.09 -2.34 -36.40
C ASP A 230 -6.81 -3.20 -36.30
N LEU A 231 -6.92 -4.36 -35.65
CA LEU A 231 -5.84 -5.36 -35.51
C LEU A 231 -5.91 -6.44 -36.61
N ARG A 232 -6.67 -6.25 -37.67
CA ARG A 232 -6.69 -7.19 -38.79
C ARG A 232 -5.30 -7.31 -39.37
N LEU A 233 -4.67 -8.41 -39.06
CA LEU A 233 -3.65 -8.96 -39.95
C LEU A 233 -4.37 -9.31 -41.24
N ASP A 234 -4.25 -8.46 -42.23
CA ASP A 234 -4.63 -8.79 -43.60
C ASP A 234 -3.65 -9.84 -44.10
N THR A 235 -3.93 -11.09 -43.76
CA THR A 235 -3.07 -12.23 -44.17
C THR A 235 -3.28 -12.59 -45.63
N GLY A 236 -4.16 -11.89 -46.37
CA GLY A 236 -4.45 -12.16 -47.77
C GLY A 236 -4.96 -13.58 -48.05
N ASN A 237 -5.01 -14.44 -47.06
CA ASN A 237 -5.46 -15.82 -47.12
C ASN A 237 -6.69 -16.00 -46.22
N GLN A 238 -7.87 -15.88 -46.79
CA GLN A 238 -9.08 -16.39 -46.14
C GLN A 238 -8.91 -17.90 -45.96
N LEU A 239 -8.91 -18.38 -44.73
CA LEU A 239 -8.99 -19.82 -44.48
C LEU A 239 -10.30 -20.34 -45.06
N PRO A 240 -10.29 -21.35 -45.93
CA PRO A 240 -11.52 -21.90 -46.53
C PRO A 240 -12.49 -22.35 -45.43
N GLY A 241 -13.74 -21.84 -45.52
CA GLY A 241 -14.79 -22.22 -44.58
C GLY A 241 -14.98 -21.29 -43.35
N THR A 242 -14.30 -20.16 -43.30
CA THR A 242 -14.49 -19.16 -42.23
C THR A 242 -15.11 -17.90 -42.76
N ASP A 243 -16.38 -17.97 -43.20
CA ASP A 243 -17.19 -16.78 -43.58
C ASP A 243 -17.60 -15.92 -42.39
N ALA A 244 -17.15 -16.29 -41.17
CA ALA A 244 -17.45 -15.58 -39.95
C ALA A 244 -16.22 -15.46 -39.06
N VAL A 245 -15.26 -14.62 -39.45
CA VAL A 245 -14.44 -13.98 -38.41
C VAL A 245 -15.39 -13.10 -37.60
N PRO A 246 -15.56 -13.36 -36.29
CA PRO A 246 -16.47 -12.55 -35.50
C PRO A 246 -16.06 -11.07 -35.63
N LYS A 247 -17.00 -10.22 -36.07
CA LYS A 247 -16.74 -8.79 -36.27
C LYS A 247 -16.42 -8.06 -34.94
N ASN A 248 -16.65 -8.72 -33.81
CA ASN A 248 -16.41 -8.19 -32.46
C ASN A 248 -15.70 -9.23 -31.59
N TRP A 249 -14.42 -9.06 -31.39
CA TRP A 249 -13.60 -9.90 -30.49
C TRP A 249 -13.61 -9.40 -29.03
N GLY A 250 -14.47 -8.44 -28.69
CA GLY A 250 -14.58 -7.83 -27.37
C GLY A 250 -14.01 -6.40 -27.32
N HIS A 251 -13.87 -5.88 -26.11
CA HIS A 251 -13.40 -4.53 -25.80
C HIS A 251 -12.10 -4.59 -24.99
N GLY A 252 -11.41 -3.44 -24.86
CA GLY A 252 -10.21 -3.31 -24.03
C GLY A 252 -8.88 -3.39 -24.79
N PHE A 253 -8.90 -3.51 -26.11
CA PHE A 253 -7.68 -3.56 -26.94
C PHE A 253 -6.85 -2.27 -26.87
N ASN A 254 -7.46 -1.15 -26.53
CA ASN A 254 -6.81 0.13 -26.26
C ASN A 254 -5.78 0.06 -25.12
N MET A 255 -5.87 -0.96 -24.26
CA MET A 255 -4.95 -1.25 -23.17
C MET A 255 -3.98 -2.40 -23.48
N GLY A 256 -3.89 -2.80 -24.76
CA GLY A 256 -2.94 -3.84 -25.19
C GLY A 256 -1.50 -3.48 -24.84
N GLY A 257 -0.82 -4.35 -24.09
CA GLY A 257 0.54 -4.10 -23.58
C GLY A 257 0.60 -3.41 -22.21
N LEU A 258 -0.55 -3.16 -21.55
CA LEU A 258 -0.52 -2.70 -20.15
C LEU A 258 0.19 -3.75 -19.28
N PRO A 259 1.25 -3.37 -18.52
CA PRO A 259 2.02 -4.35 -17.75
C PRO A 259 1.19 -5.04 -16.68
N ALA A 260 1.28 -6.38 -16.58
CA ALA A 260 0.46 -7.19 -15.67
C ALA A 260 1.24 -7.77 -14.48
N ASP A 261 2.58 -7.77 -14.53
CA ASP A 261 3.40 -8.30 -13.45
C ASP A 261 3.36 -7.43 -12.17
N ALA A 262 3.89 -7.98 -11.06
CA ALA A 262 3.85 -7.32 -9.75
C ALA A 262 5.01 -6.36 -9.50
N SER A 263 5.91 -6.13 -10.45
CA SER A 263 7.03 -5.20 -10.24
C SER A 263 6.56 -3.76 -10.00
N PRO A 264 7.31 -2.95 -9.24
CA PRO A 264 6.93 -1.56 -8.98
C PRO A 264 6.70 -0.73 -10.23
N PRO A 265 7.56 -0.77 -11.29
CA PRO A 265 7.29 -0.03 -12.52
C PRO A 265 5.99 -0.46 -13.22
N SER A 266 5.72 -1.77 -13.26
CA SER A 266 4.51 -2.29 -13.88
C SER A 266 3.25 -1.87 -13.13
N ARG A 267 3.27 -1.91 -11.78
CA ARG A 267 2.17 -1.44 -10.95
C ARG A 267 1.95 0.07 -11.08
N PHE A 268 3.03 0.87 -11.19
CA PHE A 268 2.94 2.32 -11.40
C PHE A 268 2.22 2.65 -12.71
N VAL A 269 2.68 2.06 -13.83
CA VAL A 269 2.07 2.24 -15.15
C VAL A 269 0.61 1.78 -15.13
N ARG A 270 0.34 0.59 -14.58
CA ARG A 270 -1.01 0.03 -14.52
C ARG A 270 -1.97 0.92 -13.74
N MET A 271 -1.58 1.40 -12.55
CA MET A 271 -2.41 2.32 -11.75
C MET A 271 -2.66 3.63 -12.48
N PHE A 272 -1.62 4.21 -13.07
CA PHE A 272 -1.73 5.49 -13.78
C PHE A 272 -2.77 5.39 -14.92
N TYR A 273 -2.61 4.42 -15.83
CA TYR A 273 -3.50 4.30 -16.97
C TYR A 273 -4.89 3.79 -16.58
N THR A 274 -5.00 2.78 -15.73
CA THR A 274 -6.31 2.29 -15.28
C THR A 274 -7.12 3.41 -14.65
N ARG A 275 -6.49 4.20 -13.77
CA ARG A 275 -7.14 5.34 -13.13
C ARG A 275 -7.60 6.39 -14.14
N GLN A 276 -6.70 6.86 -15.01
CA GLN A 276 -7.02 7.91 -15.99
C GLN A 276 -8.14 7.48 -16.95
N VAL A 277 -7.98 6.32 -17.56
CA VAL A 277 -8.92 5.82 -18.55
C VAL A 277 -10.29 5.54 -17.92
N SER A 278 -10.30 4.92 -16.74
CA SER A 278 -11.56 4.65 -16.05
C SER A 278 -12.28 5.92 -15.62
N GLN A 279 -11.57 6.94 -15.11
CA GLN A 279 -12.20 8.21 -14.74
C GLN A 279 -12.79 8.94 -15.95
N LEU A 280 -12.08 8.94 -17.09
CA LEU A 280 -12.54 9.60 -18.31
C LEU A 280 -13.80 8.92 -18.88
N ASN A 281 -13.87 7.60 -18.81
CA ASN A 281 -14.91 6.81 -19.47
C ASN A 281 -16.10 6.50 -18.57
N SER A 282 -15.91 6.22 -17.27
CA SER A 282 -17.00 5.85 -16.36
C SER A 282 -17.83 7.04 -15.87
N LYS A 283 -17.20 8.23 -15.75
CA LYS A 283 -17.82 9.48 -15.28
C LYS A 283 -18.68 9.29 -14.02
N PRO A 284 -18.11 8.81 -12.90
CA PRO A 284 -18.88 8.58 -11.68
C PRO A 284 -19.62 9.84 -11.22
N GLN A 285 -20.86 9.69 -10.73
CA GLN A 285 -21.74 10.80 -10.38
C GLN A 285 -21.83 11.03 -8.85
N ASP A 286 -21.52 10.02 -8.06
CA ASP A 286 -21.60 10.08 -6.61
C ASP A 286 -20.42 9.35 -5.91
N MET A 287 -20.33 9.50 -4.59
CA MET A 287 -19.25 8.87 -3.82
C MET A 287 -19.26 7.34 -3.87
N PRO A 288 -20.40 6.63 -3.81
CA PRO A 288 -20.43 5.18 -3.99
C PRO A 288 -19.82 4.72 -5.32
N GLU A 289 -20.13 5.40 -6.42
CA GLU A 289 -19.54 5.08 -7.74
C GLU A 289 -18.03 5.34 -7.78
N PHE A 290 -17.56 6.46 -7.19
CA PHE A 290 -16.14 6.73 -7.07
C PHE A 290 -15.43 5.70 -6.16
N MET A 291 -16.05 5.28 -5.07
CA MET A 291 -15.49 4.22 -4.20
C MET A 291 -15.43 2.87 -4.93
N ALA A 292 -16.44 2.53 -5.72
CA ALA A 292 -16.43 1.33 -6.56
C ALA A 292 -15.28 1.37 -7.59
N LEU A 293 -15.07 2.54 -8.22
CA LEU A 293 -13.94 2.75 -9.13
C LEU A 293 -12.60 2.55 -8.43
N VAL A 294 -12.40 3.18 -7.25
CA VAL A 294 -11.17 3.01 -6.46
C VAL A 294 -10.95 1.55 -6.06
N GLN A 295 -12.00 0.85 -5.64
CA GLN A 295 -11.93 -0.59 -5.36
C GLN A 295 -11.53 -1.39 -6.60
N GLY A 296 -12.08 -1.06 -7.77
CA GLY A 296 -11.71 -1.68 -9.05
C GLY A 296 -10.22 -1.51 -9.35
N ILE A 297 -9.69 -0.29 -9.18
CA ILE A 297 -8.26 0.00 -9.38
C ILE A 297 -7.39 -0.77 -8.37
N LEU A 298 -7.76 -0.76 -7.08
CA LEU A 298 -7.06 -1.54 -6.03
C LEU A 298 -6.98 -3.04 -6.39
N ASN A 299 -8.02 -3.59 -7.00
CA ASN A 299 -8.05 -4.99 -7.40
C ASN A 299 -7.07 -5.30 -8.55
N THR A 300 -6.73 -4.31 -9.40
CA THR A 300 -5.75 -4.52 -10.49
C THR A 300 -4.31 -4.63 -10.00
N ILE A 301 -4.03 -4.15 -8.80
CA ILE A 301 -2.69 -4.17 -8.19
C ILE A 301 -2.59 -5.11 -6.99
N TYR A 302 -3.66 -5.82 -6.68
CA TYR A 302 -3.70 -6.84 -5.64
C TYR A 302 -2.77 -7.99 -6.00
N ILE A 303 -1.88 -8.36 -5.08
CA ILE A 303 -0.90 -9.45 -5.26
C ILE A 303 -1.35 -10.66 -4.45
N PRO A 304 -1.76 -11.77 -5.10
CA PRO A 304 -2.07 -13.01 -4.42
C PRO A 304 -0.81 -13.65 -3.81
N LYS A 305 -0.98 -14.42 -2.74
CA LYS A 305 0.12 -15.23 -2.17
C LYS A 305 0.69 -16.18 -3.23
N GLY A 306 2.02 -16.21 -3.34
CA GLY A 306 2.73 -17.07 -4.29
C GLY A 306 2.97 -16.45 -5.66
N PHE A 307 2.31 -15.33 -6.01
CA PHE A 307 2.40 -14.74 -7.35
C PHE A 307 3.81 -14.20 -7.68
N THR A 308 4.50 -13.62 -6.69
CA THR A 308 5.86 -13.06 -6.91
C THR A 308 6.97 -14.12 -6.86
N GLY A 309 6.61 -15.39 -6.75
CA GLY A 309 7.53 -16.50 -6.64
C GLY A 309 8.07 -16.70 -5.23
N VAL A 310 8.79 -17.80 -5.05
CA VAL A 310 9.47 -18.16 -3.80
C VAL A 310 10.91 -18.55 -4.14
N ASP A 311 11.84 -18.29 -3.23
CA ASP A 311 13.19 -18.85 -3.29
C ASP A 311 13.36 -19.85 -2.15
N PRO A 312 13.23 -21.16 -2.42
CA PRO A 312 13.35 -22.19 -1.39
C PRO A 312 14.73 -22.23 -0.73
N SER A 313 15.78 -21.84 -1.46
CA SER A 313 17.17 -21.84 -0.95
C SER A 313 17.38 -20.76 0.10
N GLN A 314 16.63 -19.66 0.03
CA GLN A 314 16.72 -18.52 0.94
C GLN A 314 15.53 -18.45 1.92
N GLN A 315 14.61 -19.41 1.88
CA GLN A 315 13.34 -19.36 2.61
C GLN A 315 12.52 -18.10 2.32
N VAL A 316 12.74 -17.48 1.14
CA VAL A 316 11.99 -16.30 0.69
C VAL A 316 10.57 -16.71 0.37
N GLN A 317 9.63 -16.12 1.08
CA GLN A 317 8.21 -16.25 0.77
C GLN A 317 7.76 -15.08 -0.11
N SER A 318 6.75 -15.37 -0.94
CA SER A 318 6.20 -14.43 -1.88
C SER A 318 5.52 -13.24 -1.17
N ASP A 319 5.86 -12.02 -1.56
CA ASP A 319 5.09 -10.84 -1.20
C ASP A 319 3.62 -10.98 -1.64
N HIS A 320 2.73 -10.52 -0.81
CA HIS A 320 1.29 -10.47 -1.11
C HIS A 320 0.66 -9.24 -0.48
N THR A 321 -0.49 -8.81 -0.99
CA THR A 321 -1.22 -7.70 -0.41
C THR A 321 -1.78 -8.09 0.96
N ALA A 322 -1.13 -7.62 2.03
CA ALA A 322 -1.54 -7.91 3.40
C ALA A 322 -2.81 -7.15 3.77
N TRP A 323 -2.88 -5.88 3.37
CA TRP A 323 -4.06 -5.04 3.53
C TRP A 323 -4.12 -3.93 2.47
N ALA A 324 -5.30 -3.37 2.31
CA ALA A 324 -5.55 -2.21 1.47
C ALA A 324 -6.39 -1.18 2.24
N THR A 325 -6.18 0.11 1.94
CA THR A 325 -6.94 1.21 2.52
C THR A 325 -7.59 2.08 1.45
N MET A 326 -8.68 2.75 1.83
CA MET A 326 -9.34 3.78 1.05
C MET A 326 -9.64 4.96 1.97
N ARG A 327 -9.33 6.18 1.54
CA ARG A 327 -9.46 7.39 2.38
C ARG A 327 -10.04 8.54 1.60
N VAL A 328 -10.94 9.30 2.27
CA VAL A 328 -11.47 10.58 1.76
C VAL A 328 -11.21 11.64 2.83
N PRO A 329 -10.12 12.40 2.71
CA PRO A 329 -9.63 13.32 3.75
C PRO A 329 -10.65 14.37 4.20
N SER A 330 -11.43 14.91 3.27
CA SER A 330 -12.40 15.97 3.53
C SER A 330 -13.59 15.51 4.37
N THR A 331 -14.00 14.25 4.21
CA THR A 331 -15.14 13.66 4.93
C THR A 331 -14.73 12.95 6.22
N GLY A 332 -13.44 12.66 6.39
CA GLY A 332 -12.95 11.83 7.48
C GLY A 332 -13.23 10.34 7.27
N PHE A 333 -13.55 9.91 6.06
CA PHE A 333 -13.73 8.51 5.73
C PHE A 333 -12.37 7.81 5.66
N TYR A 334 -12.23 6.75 6.45
CA TYR A 334 -11.10 5.83 6.43
C TYR A 334 -11.64 4.41 6.37
N ALA A 335 -11.22 3.63 5.39
CA ALA A 335 -11.61 2.24 5.29
C ALA A 335 -10.40 1.35 5.05
N PHE A 336 -10.45 0.12 5.54
CA PHE A 336 -9.44 -0.90 5.28
C PHE A 336 -10.05 -2.26 5.06
N ARG A 337 -9.31 -3.12 4.37
CA ARG A 337 -9.55 -4.56 4.23
C ARG A 337 -8.21 -5.29 4.30
N THR A 338 -8.24 -6.57 4.66
CA THR A 338 -7.03 -7.40 4.77
C THR A 338 -7.07 -8.57 3.80
N TYR A 339 -5.94 -9.26 3.65
CA TYR A 339 -5.91 -10.52 2.88
C TYR A 339 -6.87 -11.56 3.45
N ALA A 340 -6.94 -11.66 4.76
CA ALA A 340 -7.81 -12.60 5.46
C ALA A 340 -9.29 -12.19 5.45
N ASN A 341 -9.60 -10.89 5.34
CA ASN A 341 -10.95 -10.37 5.30
C ASN A 341 -11.08 -9.27 4.24
N MET A 342 -11.72 -9.62 3.11
CA MET A 342 -11.91 -8.71 1.97
C MET A 342 -13.09 -7.75 2.15
N GLN A 343 -13.85 -7.82 3.24
CA GLN A 343 -14.85 -6.82 3.56
C GLN A 343 -14.21 -5.53 4.00
N TRP A 344 -14.78 -4.40 3.58
CA TRP A 344 -14.33 -3.09 4.01
C TRP A 344 -14.82 -2.78 5.42
N HIS A 345 -13.87 -2.49 6.31
CA HIS A 345 -14.11 -1.93 7.63
C HIS A 345 -14.01 -0.42 7.55
N VAL A 346 -15.07 0.28 7.89
CA VAL A 346 -15.18 1.73 7.69
C VAL A 346 -15.15 2.45 9.03
N ILE A 347 -14.34 3.50 9.10
CA ILE A 347 -14.23 4.39 10.24
C ILE A 347 -14.55 5.82 9.78
N ASN A 348 -15.47 6.49 10.48
CA ASN A 348 -15.67 7.93 10.33
C ASN A 348 -14.83 8.65 11.39
N THR A 349 -13.69 9.19 10.98
CA THR A 349 -12.74 9.83 11.91
C THR A 349 -13.29 11.12 12.53
N LYS A 350 -14.30 11.76 11.93
CA LYS A 350 -14.97 12.92 12.51
C LYS A 350 -15.81 12.61 13.77
N LEU A 351 -16.16 11.32 13.94
CA LEU A 351 -16.91 10.86 15.11
C LEU A 351 -16.00 10.37 16.24
N LEU A 352 -14.68 10.30 16.01
CA LEU A 352 -13.75 9.85 17.04
C LEU A 352 -13.51 10.92 18.12
N GLY A 353 -13.47 10.47 19.36
CA GLY A 353 -12.96 11.29 20.48
C GLY A 353 -11.43 11.21 20.50
N TRP A 354 -10.75 12.34 20.22
CA TRP A 354 -9.30 12.42 20.15
C TRP A 354 -8.60 12.56 21.52
N ASN A 355 -9.19 12.03 22.56
CA ASN A 355 -8.67 12.06 23.94
C ASN A 355 -8.34 10.68 24.51
N GLN A 356 -8.64 9.61 23.78
CA GLN A 356 -8.38 8.23 24.19
C GLN A 356 -7.73 7.43 23.05
N ALA A 357 -6.75 6.61 23.41
CA ALA A 357 -6.13 5.67 22.49
C ALA A 357 -7.02 4.43 22.31
N ALA A 358 -7.04 3.87 21.10
CA ALA A 358 -7.66 2.59 20.82
C ALA A 358 -6.78 1.76 19.86
N THR A 359 -6.86 0.45 19.99
CA THR A 359 -6.13 -0.49 19.15
C THR A 359 -7.03 -1.64 18.76
N LEU A 360 -7.05 -1.97 17.47
CA LEU A 360 -7.77 -3.11 16.91
C LEU A 360 -6.77 -3.96 16.11
N ASN A 361 -6.65 -5.24 16.45
CA ASN A 361 -5.86 -6.17 15.65
C ASN A 361 -6.59 -6.44 14.33
N VAL A 362 -5.95 -6.11 13.20
CA VAL A 362 -6.53 -6.30 11.87
C VAL A 362 -6.02 -7.55 11.15
N SER A 363 -4.92 -8.15 11.62
CA SER A 363 -4.35 -9.39 11.07
C SER A 363 -5.10 -10.66 11.51
N GLY A 364 -5.81 -10.60 12.64
CA GLY A 364 -6.55 -11.74 13.22
C GLY A 364 -7.92 -12.02 12.61
N SER A 365 -8.33 -11.31 11.55
CA SER A 365 -9.62 -11.52 10.89
C SER A 365 -9.68 -12.90 10.23
N SER A 366 -10.79 -13.61 10.41
CA SER A 366 -11.03 -14.89 9.71
C SER A 366 -11.26 -14.68 8.23
N ILE A 367 -10.62 -15.49 7.40
CA ILE A 367 -10.88 -15.47 5.94
C ILE A 367 -12.35 -15.80 5.63
N LEU A 368 -13.02 -16.55 6.50
CA LEU A 368 -14.43 -16.91 6.36
C LEU A 368 -15.35 -15.68 6.49
N ASP A 369 -14.93 -14.62 7.20
CA ASP A 369 -15.69 -13.39 7.33
C ASP A 369 -15.78 -12.61 6.00
N SER A 370 -14.96 -12.98 5.00
CA SER A 370 -15.03 -12.43 3.65
C SER A 370 -16.16 -13.00 2.81
N PHE A 371 -16.78 -14.10 3.25
CA PHE A 371 -17.80 -14.81 2.49
C PHE A 371 -19.14 -14.75 3.23
N LYS A 372 -20.19 -14.28 2.53
CA LYS A 372 -21.56 -14.30 3.03
C LYS A 372 -22.32 -15.42 2.32
N ASP A 373 -22.73 -16.44 3.07
CA ASP A 373 -23.64 -17.46 2.55
C ASP A 373 -25.07 -16.89 2.46
N ILE A 374 -25.54 -16.70 1.22
CA ILE A 374 -26.90 -16.23 0.91
C ILE A 374 -27.85 -17.36 0.52
N THR A 375 -27.44 -18.63 0.70
CA THR A 375 -28.29 -19.77 0.31
C THR A 375 -29.64 -19.71 1.01
N GLY A 376 -29.70 -19.22 2.25
CA GLY A 376 -30.93 -19.07 3.01
C GLY A 376 -31.90 -18.03 2.44
N ASP A 377 -31.40 -17.07 1.65
CA ASP A 377 -32.18 -15.98 1.03
C ASP A 377 -32.84 -16.43 -0.31
N LEU A 378 -32.50 -17.64 -0.78
CA LEU A 378 -32.99 -18.23 -2.02
C LEU A 378 -34.02 -19.33 -1.75
N PRO A 379 -34.91 -19.65 -2.72
CA PRO A 379 -35.83 -20.76 -2.59
C PRO A 379 -35.09 -22.09 -2.30
N GLN A 380 -35.43 -22.74 -1.20
CA GLN A 380 -34.76 -23.97 -0.74
C GLN A 380 -35.48 -25.23 -1.24
N ASN A 381 -34.71 -26.22 -1.67
CA ASN A 381 -35.23 -27.57 -1.86
C ASN A 381 -35.29 -28.29 -0.49
N GLN A 382 -36.49 -28.54 0.02
CA GLN A 382 -36.74 -29.11 1.36
C GLN A 382 -36.14 -30.51 1.58
N LYS A 383 -35.63 -31.17 0.54
CA LYS A 383 -35.11 -32.56 0.61
C LYS A 383 -33.59 -32.66 0.76
N THR A 384 -32.83 -31.55 0.67
CA THR A 384 -31.38 -31.64 0.72
C THR A 384 -30.85 -31.14 2.06
N ALA A 385 -30.06 -31.95 2.76
CA ALA A 385 -29.37 -31.52 3.96
C ALA A 385 -28.42 -30.35 3.64
N ARG A 386 -28.43 -29.28 4.45
CA ARG A 386 -27.55 -28.12 4.29
C ARG A 386 -26.11 -28.60 4.45
N THR A 387 -25.32 -28.52 3.40
CA THR A 387 -23.86 -28.63 3.47
C THR A 387 -23.30 -27.24 3.79
N ASN A 388 -22.64 -27.12 4.91
CA ASN A 388 -21.97 -25.86 5.27
C ASN A 388 -20.65 -25.75 4.52
N PHE A 389 -20.65 -25.10 3.37
CA PHE A 389 -19.45 -24.90 2.54
C PHE A 389 -18.37 -24.01 3.20
N LEU A 390 -18.75 -23.24 4.21
CA LEU A 390 -17.85 -22.32 4.92
C LEU A 390 -17.32 -22.89 6.23
N ALA A 391 -17.66 -24.16 6.55
CA ALA A 391 -17.12 -24.80 7.73
C ALA A 391 -15.59 -24.95 7.60
N PRO A 392 -14.82 -24.62 8.63
CA PRO A 392 -13.38 -24.80 8.59
C PRO A 392 -13.07 -26.30 8.41
N VAL A 393 -12.21 -26.62 7.43
CA VAL A 393 -11.64 -27.96 7.30
C VAL A 393 -10.83 -28.21 8.57
N GLN A 394 -11.23 -29.18 9.37
CA GLN A 394 -10.43 -29.63 10.51
C GLN A 394 -9.11 -30.17 9.95
N ARG A 395 -8.03 -29.41 10.12
CA ARG A 395 -6.68 -29.93 9.88
C ARG A 395 -6.40 -30.91 11.02
N HIS A 396 -6.23 -32.17 10.69
CA HIS A 396 -5.62 -33.10 11.61
C HIS A 396 -4.18 -32.61 11.89
N GLU A 397 -3.88 -32.35 13.16
CA GLU A 397 -2.50 -32.14 13.60
C GLU A 397 -1.75 -33.46 13.27
N GLY A 398 -0.85 -33.40 12.27
CA GLY A 398 -0.04 -34.56 11.86
C GLY A 398 0.31 -34.67 10.39
N ASP A 399 -0.18 -33.77 9.51
CA ASP A 399 0.05 -33.92 8.06
C ASP A 399 1.01 -32.86 7.50
N ASP A 400 2.18 -32.74 8.11
CA ASP A 400 3.32 -31.97 7.57
C ASP A 400 4.12 -32.75 6.51
N SER A 401 3.65 -33.94 6.08
CA SER A 401 4.43 -34.86 5.23
C SER A 401 4.03 -34.89 3.75
N VAL A 402 3.09 -34.07 3.27
CA VAL A 402 2.55 -34.17 1.89
C VAL A 402 3.20 -33.21 0.88
N PHE A 403 4.15 -32.38 1.27
CA PHE A 403 4.80 -31.44 0.32
C PHE A 403 6.19 -31.87 -0.20
N LEU A 404 6.60 -33.14 -0.03
CA LEU A 404 7.88 -33.64 -0.53
C LEU A 404 7.73 -34.93 -1.36
N GLN A 405 6.81 -35.00 -2.31
CA GLN A 405 6.83 -36.03 -3.34
C GLN A 405 6.37 -35.48 -4.68
N HIS A 406 7.24 -34.76 -5.37
CA HIS A 406 7.32 -34.68 -6.82
C HIS A 406 8.78 -34.38 -7.19
N GLU A 407 9.65 -35.35 -6.92
CA GLU A 407 10.86 -35.57 -7.70
C GLU A 407 10.67 -36.90 -8.44
N GLU A 408 11.13 -36.92 -9.71
CA GLU A 408 11.19 -38.00 -10.69
C GLU A 408 9.93 -38.16 -11.57
N MET A 409 9.89 -37.39 -12.66
CA MET A 409 9.86 -37.88 -14.08
C MET A 409 10.31 -36.78 -15.02
#